data_82a51f1046e20e228b3a1fa4ac046ffa
#
_entry.id   82a51f1046e20e228b3a1fa4ac046ffa
#
_cell.length_a   1.000
_cell.length_b   1.000
_cell.length_c   1.000
_cell.angle_alpha   90.00
_cell.angle_beta   90.00
_cell.angle_gamma   90.00
#
_symmetry.space_group_name_H-M   'P 1'
#
loop_
_entity.id
_entity.type
_entity.pdbx_description
1 polymer ?
#
loop_
_entity_poly.entity_id
_entity_poly.type
_entity_poly.pdbx_seq_one_letter_code
_entity_poly.pdbx_strand_id
1 'polypeptide(L)'
;MDSEKATTLETKGGASRRDYLRTAWKALGLVAGAQFATVLVAYLWPRAKGESDQRAATIEAGPVAEFTPASVTAFPKGRFYLVRLADGGFLALSSRCSHLGCSVPWNEKTQTFPCPCHASVFDMTGNVDSPPAPRALDLFPVRIEGGVVKVDTRNRVQRQRFERSQVTYL
;
A
#
# COMPACT_ATOMS: atom_id res chain seq x y z
N MET A 1 -10.08 92.25 21.98
CA MET A 1 -9.32 91.24 22.73
C MET A 1 -9.79 89.90 22.16
N ASP A 2 -9.15 89.51 21.05
CA ASP A 2 -9.51 88.40 20.23
C ASP A 2 -8.58 87.22 20.55
N SER A 3 -9.20 86.12 21.01
CA SER A 3 -8.51 84.88 21.36
C SER A 3 -8.47 83.98 20.14
N GLU A 4 -7.31 83.93 19.50
CA GLU A 4 -7.03 83.14 18.31
C GLU A 4 -6.93 81.64 18.63
N LYS A 5 -7.88 80.92 18.14
CA LYS A 5 -7.95 79.43 18.24
C LYS A 5 -7.01 78.80 17.23
N ALA A 6 -5.81 78.44 17.70
CA ALA A 6 -4.88 77.63 16.87
C ALA A 6 -5.45 76.19 16.64
N THR A 7 -5.89 75.92 15.45
CA THR A 7 -6.27 74.60 14.99
C THR A 7 -5.01 73.77 14.68
N THR A 8 -4.64 72.93 15.56
CA THR A 8 -3.54 71.95 15.33
C THR A 8 -3.98 70.89 14.32
N LEU A 9 -3.48 70.98 13.08
CA LEU A 9 -3.60 69.97 12.05
C LEU A 9 -2.73 68.78 12.44
N GLU A 10 -3.34 67.70 12.97
CA GLU A 10 -2.67 66.41 13.13
C GLU A 10 -2.34 65.86 11.74
N THR A 11 -1.08 65.95 11.36
CA THR A 11 -0.54 65.21 10.20
C THR A 11 -0.55 63.73 10.52
N LYS A 12 -1.51 63.00 9.93
CA LYS A 12 -1.46 61.51 9.89
C LYS A 12 -0.12 61.09 9.32
N GLY A 13 0.78 60.62 10.19
CA GLY A 13 2.07 60.06 9.84
C GLY A 13 1.92 58.94 8.84
N GLY A 14 2.43 59.12 7.63
CA GLY A 14 2.48 58.12 6.59
C GLY A 14 3.25 56.88 7.08
N ALA A 15 2.71 55.70 6.84
CA ALA A 15 3.34 54.44 7.21
C ALA A 15 4.76 54.36 6.69
N SER A 16 5.73 54.18 7.59
CA SER A 16 7.14 54.02 7.24
C SER A 16 7.36 52.79 6.35
N ARG A 17 8.30 52.84 5.39
CA ARG A 17 8.70 51.68 4.59
C ARG A 17 9.02 50.47 5.46
N ARG A 18 9.58 50.69 6.63
CA ARG A 18 9.90 49.67 7.62
C ARG A 18 8.64 49.03 8.21
N ASP A 19 7.58 49.79 8.46
CA ASP A 19 6.33 49.28 9.01
C ASP A 19 5.55 48.50 7.94
N TYR A 20 5.59 48.97 6.70
CA TYR A 20 5.06 48.24 5.56
C TYR A 20 5.74 46.85 5.39
N LEU A 21 7.08 46.84 5.40
CA LEU A 21 7.83 45.58 5.29
C LEU A 21 7.55 44.61 6.45
N ARG A 22 7.49 45.12 7.68
CA ARG A 22 7.14 44.32 8.85
C ARG A 22 5.74 43.70 8.73
N THR A 23 4.77 44.49 8.26
CA THR A 23 3.40 44.01 8.06
C THR A 23 3.33 42.97 6.92
N ALA A 24 4.03 43.23 5.82
CA ALA A 24 4.12 42.29 4.70
C ALA A 24 4.76 40.95 5.12
N TRP A 25 5.85 41.00 5.90
CA TRP A 25 6.47 39.78 6.42
C TRP A 25 5.57 39.01 7.38
N LYS A 26 4.82 39.67 8.24
CA LYS A 26 3.86 39.03 9.13
C LYS A 26 2.72 38.37 8.34
N ALA A 27 2.17 39.09 7.35
CA ALA A 27 1.11 38.52 6.48
C ALA A 27 1.61 37.31 5.71
N LEU A 28 2.81 37.41 5.12
CA LEU A 28 3.41 36.28 4.40
C LEU A 28 3.64 35.07 5.32
N GLY A 29 4.14 35.29 6.54
CA GLY A 29 4.35 34.27 7.55
C GLY A 29 3.04 33.58 7.97
N LEU A 30 1.95 34.34 8.13
CA LEU A 30 0.63 33.81 8.44
C LEU A 30 0.10 32.93 7.30
N VAL A 31 0.23 33.38 6.05
CA VAL A 31 -0.21 32.61 4.88
C VAL A 31 0.60 31.32 4.75
N ALA A 32 1.92 31.39 4.88
CA ALA A 32 2.78 30.20 4.84
C ALA A 32 2.46 29.23 5.98
N GLY A 33 2.24 29.73 7.19
CA GLY A 33 1.84 28.91 8.34
C GLY A 33 0.48 28.23 8.14
N ALA A 34 -0.50 28.94 7.60
CA ALA A 34 -1.81 28.38 7.29
C ALA A 34 -1.73 27.29 6.22
N GLN A 35 -0.95 27.50 5.15
CA GLN A 35 -0.71 26.50 4.12
C GLN A 35 -0.02 25.25 4.68
N PHE A 36 1.01 25.43 5.49
CA PHE A 36 1.70 24.32 6.15
C PHE A 36 0.76 23.54 7.06
N ALA A 37 -0.06 24.22 7.86
CA ALA A 37 -1.04 23.58 8.73
C ALA A 37 -2.08 22.78 7.94
N THR A 38 -2.60 23.31 6.83
CA THR A 38 -3.57 22.61 5.97
C THR A 38 -2.97 21.35 5.34
N VAL A 39 -1.73 21.43 4.83
CA VAL A 39 -1.03 20.27 4.28
C VAL A 39 -0.77 19.22 5.37
N LEU A 40 -0.32 19.65 6.55
CA LEU A 40 -0.07 18.76 7.68
C LEU A 40 -1.35 18.05 8.13
N VAL A 41 -2.46 18.78 8.29
CA VAL A 41 -3.76 18.22 8.64
C VAL A 41 -4.22 17.23 7.55
N ALA A 42 -4.11 17.58 6.27
CA ALA A 42 -4.49 16.70 5.16
C ALA A 42 -3.63 15.42 5.09
N TYR A 43 -2.36 15.52 5.48
CA TYR A 43 -1.44 14.38 5.54
C TYR A 43 -1.72 13.45 6.72
N LEU A 44 -1.98 14.03 7.90
CA LEU A 44 -2.24 13.28 9.13
C LEU A 44 -3.69 12.79 9.24
N TRP A 45 -4.61 13.36 8.43
CA TRP A 45 -6.01 12.95 8.47
C TRP A 45 -6.17 11.52 7.98
N PRO A 46 -6.76 10.61 8.77
CA PRO A 46 -7.00 9.24 8.34
C PRO A 46 -7.91 9.27 7.10
N ARG A 47 -7.37 8.89 5.95
CA ARG A 47 -8.22 8.69 4.76
C ARG A 47 -9.10 7.48 5.03
N ALA A 48 -10.40 7.71 5.17
CA ALA A 48 -11.37 6.62 5.17
C ALA A 48 -11.18 5.84 3.86
N LYS A 49 -10.81 4.55 3.95
CA LYS A 49 -10.73 3.66 2.79
C LYS A 49 -12.12 3.59 2.18
N GLY A 50 -12.32 4.21 1.02
CA GLY A 50 -13.62 4.25 0.36
C GLY A 50 -14.08 2.85 -0.03
N GLU A 51 -15.40 2.64 -0.08
CA GLU A 51 -16.03 1.37 -0.52
C GLU A 51 -15.60 0.92 -1.93
N SER A 52 -15.16 1.85 -2.78
CA SER A 52 -14.58 1.54 -4.09
C SER A 52 -13.28 0.75 -3.99
N ASP A 53 -12.51 0.95 -2.91
CA ASP A 53 -11.29 0.19 -2.62
C ASP A 53 -11.62 -1.22 -2.11
N GLN A 54 -12.83 -1.44 -1.62
CA GLN A 54 -13.28 -2.74 -1.10
C GLN A 54 -13.63 -3.74 -2.21
N ARG A 55 -14.21 -3.30 -3.32
CA ARG A 55 -14.51 -4.16 -4.49
C ARG A 55 -13.28 -4.48 -5.32
N ALA A 56 -12.31 -3.58 -5.38
CA ALA A 56 -11.06 -3.76 -6.12
C ALA A 56 -10.07 -4.74 -5.46
N ALA A 57 -10.37 -5.24 -4.27
CA ALA A 57 -9.45 -6.02 -3.47
C ALA A 57 -9.72 -7.53 -3.50
N THR A 58 -10.91 -7.96 -3.92
CA THR A 58 -11.19 -9.36 -4.21
C THR A 58 -11.05 -9.58 -5.71
N ILE A 59 -10.09 -10.41 -6.08
CA ILE A 59 -9.83 -10.75 -7.48
C ILE A 59 -10.51 -12.10 -7.77
N GLU A 60 -11.40 -12.11 -8.75
CA GLU A 60 -11.93 -13.35 -9.30
C GLU A 60 -10.86 -13.92 -10.23
N ALA A 61 -10.26 -15.04 -9.80
CA ALA A 61 -9.19 -15.69 -10.55
C ALA A 61 -9.73 -16.49 -11.73
N GLY A 62 -10.92 -17.06 -11.61
CA GLY A 62 -11.59 -17.85 -12.64
C GLY A 62 -12.20 -19.15 -12.10
N PRO A 63 -12.87 -19.93 -12.97
CA PRO A 63 -13.41 -21.23 -12.61
C PRO A 63 -12.34 -22.19 -12.15
N VAL A 64 -12.66 -23.01 -11.13
CA VAL A 64 -11.76 -24.07 -10.63
C VAL A 64 -11.25 -24.98 -11.73
N ALA A 65 -12.09 -25.26 -12.75
CA ALA A 65 -11.77 -26.16 -13.86
C ALA A 65 -10.63 -25.64 -14.78
N GLU A 66 -10.37 -24.33 -14.77
CA GLU A 66 -9.30 -23.73 -15.59
C GLU A 66 -7.90 -23.96 -15.01
N PHE A 67 -7.80 -24.32 -13.75
CA PHE A 67 -6.53 -24.55 -13.09
C PHE A 67 -6.21 -26.05 -13.06
N THR A 68 -5.10 -26.47 -13.65
CA THR A 68 -4.64 -27.86 -13.57
C THR A 68 -4.01 -28.15 -12.21
N PRO A 69 -4.17 -29.35 -11.63
CA PRO A 69 -3.43 -29.77 -10.45
C PRO A 69 -1.91 -29.63 -10.63
N ALA A 70 -1.19 -29.32 -9.56
CA ALA A 70 0.26 -29.06 -9.55
C ALA A 70 0.68 -27.92 -10.50
N SER A 71 -0.11 -26.84 -10.56
CA SER A 71 0.18 -25.66 -11.40
C SER A 71 0.28 -24.37 -10.61
N VAL A 72 0.97 -23.40 -11.20
CA VAL A 72 1.13 -22.04 -10.67
C VAL A 72 0.70 -21.04 -11.74
N THR A 73 -0.27 -20.20 -11.43
CA THR A 73 -0.79 -19.16 -12.32
C THR A 73 -0.50 -17.78 -11.75
N ALA A 74 0.15 -16.93 -12.54
CA ALA A 74 0.49 -15.56 -12.12
C ALA A 74 -0.68 -14.59 -12.27
N PHE A 75 -0.91 -13.76 -11.23
CA PHE A 75 -1.87 -12.65 -11.24
C PHE A 75 -1.15 -11.32 -10.97
N PRO A 76 -0.52 -10.69 -11.99
CA PRO A 76 0.31 -9.50 -11.80
C PRO A 76 -0.46 -8.32 -11.21
N LYS A 77 -1.72 -8.12 -11.59
CA LYS A 77 -2.58 -7.05 -11.04
C LYS A 77 -2.79 -7.17 -9.53
N GLY A 78 -2.90 -8.41 -9.02
CA GLY A 78 -3.05 -8.70 -7.60
C GLY A 78 -1.74 -8.94 -6.87
N ARG A 79 -0.62 -8.99 -7.59
CA ARG A 79 0.72 -9.30 -7.06
C ARG A 79 0.75 -10.62 -6.29
N PHE A 80 0.11 -11.64 -6.84
CA PHE A 80 0.10 -12.98 -6.27
C PHE A 80 0.22 -14.06 -7.33
N TYR A 81 0.52 -15.26 -6.89
CA TYR A 81 0.45 -16.48 -7.65
C TYR A 81 -0.66 -17.35 -7.05
N LEU A 82 -1.55 -17.85 -7.88
CA LEU A 82 -2.49 -18.88 -7.50
C LEU A 82 -1.85 -20.23 -7.76
N VAL A 83 -1.63 -20.99 -6.71
CA VAL A 83 -1.08 -22.34 -6.76
C VAL A 83 -2.22 -23.33 -6.58
N ARG A 84 -2.38 -24.28 -7.49
CA ARG A 84 -3.21 -25.45 -7.31
C ARG A 84 -2.32 -26.65 -6.98
N LEU A 85 -2.46 -27.16 -5.77
CA LEU A 85 -1.70 -28.31 -5.31
C LEU A 85 -2.12 -29.60 -6.04
N ALA A 86 -1.29 -30.63 -6.01
CA ALA A 86 -1.58 -31.92 -6.63
C ALA A 86 -2.83 -32.60 -6.05
N ASP A 87 -3.15 -32.33 -4.78
CA ASP A 87 -4.36 -32.81 -4.09
C ASP A 87 -5.64 -32.02 -4.40
N GLY A 88 -5.52 -30.99 -5.27
CA GLY A 88 -6.62 -30.14 -5.71
C GLY A 88 -6.85 -28.87 -4.88
N GLY A 89 -6.13 -28.69 -3.79
CA GLY A 89 -6.25 -27.52 -2.93
C GLY A 89 -5.61 -26.27 -3.53
N PHE A 90 -6.05 -25.10 -3.10
CA PHE A 90 -5.61 -23.79 -3.59
C PHE A 90 -4.88 -22.98 -2.52
N LEU A 91 -3.82 -22.30 -2.95
CA LEU A 91 -3.07 -21.29 -2.19
C LEU A 91 -2.87 -20.04 -3.05
N ALA A 92 -3.03 -18.85 -2.48
CA ALA A 92 -2.64 -17.61 -3.15
C ALA A 92 -1.40 -17.04 -2.46
N LEU A 93 -0.25 -17.14 -3.10
CA LEU A 93 1.05 -16.72 -2.59
C LEU A 93 1.36 -15.29 -3.02
N SER A 94 1.78 -14.44 -2.09
CA SER A 94 2.29 -13.11 -2.44
C SER A 94 3.53 -13.23 -3.34
N SER A 95 3.59 -12.44 -4.42
CA SER A 95 4.77 -12.35 -5.28
C SER A 95 5.94 -11.58 -4.65
N ARG A 96 5.87 -11.25 -3.35
CA ARG A 96 6.88 -10.49 -2.63
C ARG A 96 7.70 -11.38 -1.70
N CYS A 97 9.02 -11.34 -1.88
CA CYS A 97 9.98 -12.00 -1.00
C CYS A 97 9.80 -11.53 0.46
N SER A 98 9.79 -12.46 1.40
CA SER A 98 9.67 -12.17 2.83
C SER A 98 10.95 -11.56 3.45
N HIS A 99 12.07 -11.52 2.71
CA HIS A 99 13.30 -10.86 3.13
C HIS A 99 13.16 -9.33 3.08
N LEU A 100 13.12 -8.75 1.88
CA LEU A 100 13.06 -7.29 1.67
C LEU A 100 12.02 -6.86 0.62
N GLY A 101 11.05 -7.72 0.30
CA GLY A 101 9.93 -7.37 -0.54
C GLY A 101 10.18 -7.34 -2.05
N CYS A 102 11.31 -7.88 -2.52
CA CYS A 102 11.58 -8.04 -3.95
C CYS A 102 10.54 -8.92 -4.62
N SER A 103 10.24 -8.67 -5.90
CA SER A 103 9.36 -9.57 -6.67
C SER A 103 10.07 -10.88 -6.96
N VAL A 104 9.39 -12.00 -6.70
CA VAL A 104 9.89 -13.35 -6.98
C VAL A 104 9.15 -13.92 -8.17
N PRO A 105 9.82 -14.23 -9.30
CA PRO A 105 9.21 -14.89 -10.43
C PRO A 105 9.02 -16.39 -10.16
N TRP A 106 8.03 -17.01 -10.81
CA TRP A 106 7.90 -18.45 -10.86
C TRP A 106 8.84 -19.02 -11.93
N ASN A 107 9.53 -20.08 -11.61
CA ASN A 107 10.37 -20.83 -12.54
C ASN A 107 9.80 -22.25 -12.70
N GLU A 108 9.19 -22.49 -13.85
CA GLU A 108 8.59 -23.81 -14.17
C GLU A 108 9.59 -24.95 -14.25
N LYS A 109 10.84 -24.69 -14.66
CA LYS A 109 11.86 -25.74 -14.80
C LYS A 109 12.32 -26.27 -13.46
N THR A 110 12.47 -25.38 -12.47
CA THR A 110 12.93 -25.75 -11.13
C THR A 110 11.78 -25.92 -10.14
N GLN A 111 10.54 -25.57 -10.52
CA GLN A 111 9.34 -25.59 -9.66
C GLN A 111 9.53 -24.74 -8.38
N THR A 112 10.20 -23.58 -8.51
CA THR A 112 10.54 -22.71 -7.39
C THR A 112 10.30 -21.24 -7.73
N PHE A 113 10.31 -20.39 -6.67
CA PHE A 113 10.30 -18.94 -6.78
C PHE A 113 11.68 -18.40 -6.38
N PRO A 114 12.61 -18.17 -7.30
CA PRO A 114 13.91 -17.56 -7.01
C PRO A 114 13.79 -16.05 -6.81
N CYS A 115 14.37 -15.53 -5.74
CA CYS A 115 14.46 -14.09 -5.49
C CYS A 115 15.72 -13.52 -6.15
N PRO A 116 15.59 -12.59 -7.12
CA PRO A 116 16.76 -12.07 -7.86
C PRO A 116 17.63 -11.12 -7.02
N CYS A 117 17.14 -10.65 -5.86
CA CYS A 117 17.86 -9.65 -5.07
C CYS A 117 18.99 -10.25 -4.22
N HIS A 118 18.68 -11.33 -3.47
CA HIS A 118 19.63 -11.93 -2.53
C HIS A 118 19.57 -13.47 -2.55
N ALA A 119 19.16 -14.04 -3.69
CA ALA A 119 19.17 -15.48 -3.96
C ALA A 119 18.34 -16.36 -3.00
N SER A 120 17.39 -15.81 -2.24
CA SER A 120 16.41 -16.65 -1.53
C SER A 120 15.59 -17.46 -2.54
N VAL A 121 15.34 -18.72 -2.24
CA VAL A 121 14.51 -19.61 -3.07
C VAL A 121 13.35 -20.12 -2.24
N PHE A 122 12.17 -20.18 -2.86
CA PHE A 122 10.97 -20.74 -2.24
C PHE A 122 10.40 -21.86 -3.11
N ASP A 123 9.89 -22.90 -2.46
CA ASP A 123 9.21 -23.99 -3.14
C ASP A 123 7.82 -23.59 -3.67
N MET A 124 7.12 -24.52 -4.34
CA MET A 124 5.76 -24.31 -4.87
C MET A 124 4.76 -23.91 -3.77
N THR A 125 4.95 -24.35 -2.52
CA THR A 125 4.09 -23.98 -1.39
C THR A 125 4.48 -22.63 -0.76
N GLY A 126 5.56 -22.04 -1.24
CA GLY A 126 6.13 -20.79 -0.74
C GLY A 126 7.00 -20.93 0.50
N ASN A 127 7.38 -22.15 0.91
CA ASN A 127 8.38 -22.35 1.96
C ASN A 127 9.76 -21.90 1.48
N VAL A 128 10.62 -21.54 2.43
CA VAL A 128 12.03 -21.21 2.15
C VAL A 128 12.84 -22.48 1.95
N ASP A 129 13.35 -22.65 0.73
CA ASP A 129 14.34 -23.68 0.40
C ASP A 129 15.78 -23.17 0.62
N SER A 130 16.00 -21.89 0.33
CA SER A 130 17.31 -21.25 0.52
C SER A 130 17.19 -19.88 1.15
N PRO A 131 18.01 -19.56 2.18
CA PRO A 131 18.04 -18.24 2.81
C PRO A 131 18.54 -17.16 1.83
N PRO A 132 18.49 -15.84 2.19
CA PRO A 132 18.30 -15.28 3.53
C PRO A 132 16.85 -14.94 3.94
N ALA A 133 15.84 -15.33 3.16
CA ALA A 133 14.46 -15.10 3.57
C ALA A 133 14.16 -15.77 4.93
N PRO A 134 13.60 -15.02 5.92
CA PRO A 134 13.45 -15.55 7.28
C PRO A 134 12.20 -16.44 7.45
N ARG A 135 11.27 -16.42 6.50
CA ARG A 135 10.00 -17.14 6.58
C ARG A 135 9.39 -17.37 5.19
N ALA A 136 8.36 -18.20 5.13
CA ALA A 136 7.63 -18.47 3.90
C ALA A 136 7.01 -17.20 3.28
N LEU A 137 6.65 -17.28 1.99
CA LEU A 137 5.88 -16.24 1.31
C LEU A 137 4.53 -16.04 2.01
N ASP A 138 4.09 -14.79 2.08
CA ASP A 138 2.78 -14.44 2.64
C ASP A 138 1.66 -15.01 1.79
N LEU A 139 0.50 -15.24 2.41
CA LEU A 139 -0.71 -15.69 1.76
C LEU A 139 -1.73 -14.57 1.60
N PHE A 140 -2.60 -14.75 0.61
CA PHE A 140 -3.90 -14.09 0.53
C PHE A 140 -5.00 -15.12 0.74
N PRO A 141 -6.08 -14.79 1.50
CA PRO A 141 -7.21 -15.68 1.67
C PRO A 141 -7.85 -16.05 0.34
N VAL A 142 -8.06 -17.34 0.13
CA VAL A 142 -8.75 -17.89 -1.02
C VAL A 142 -10.13 -18.35 -0.59
N ARG A 143 -11.15 -18.08 -1.42
CA ARG A 143 -12.51 -18.61 -1.29
C ARG A 143 -12.95 -19.20 -2.61
N ILE A 144 -13.78 -20.23 -2.55
CA ILE A 144 -14.40 -20.81 -3.74
C ILE A 144 -15.91 -20.65 -3.58
N GLU A 145 -16.50 -19.85 -4.45
CA GLU A 145 -17.93 -19.53 -4.44
C GLU A 145 -18.51 -19.80 -5.82
N GLY A 146 -19.52 -20.70 -5.88
CA GLY A 146 -20.13 -21.08 -7.15
C GLY A 146 -19.16 -21.69 -8.16
N GLY A 147 -18.11 -22.40 -7.68
CA GLY A 147 -17.07 -22.98 -8.55
C GLY A 147 -16.05 -21.98 -9.09
N VAL A 148 -16.08 -20.72 -8.63
CA VAL A 148 -15.13 -19.65 -9.00
C VAL A 148 -14.18 -19.40 -7.85
N VAL A 149 -12.87 -19.35 -8.16
CA VAL A 149 -11.81 -19.03 -7.20
C VAL A 149 -11.71 -17.52 -7.03
N LYS A 150 -11.83 -17.05 -5.80
CA LYS A 150 -11.72 -15.63 -5.41
C LYS A 150 -10.58 -15.44 -4.42
N VAL A 151 -9.77 -14.39 -4.60
CA VAL A 151 -8.63 -14.10 -3.75
C VAL A 151 -8.79 -12.71 -3.14
N ASP A 152 -8.76 -12.61 -1.80
CA ASP A 152 -8.79 -11.34 -1.08
C ASP A 152 -7.38 -10.77 -0.90
N THR A 153 -6.98 -9.87 -1.78
CA THR A 153 -5.63 -9.27 -1.78
C THR A 153 -5.42 -8.17 -0.73
N ARG A 154 -6.46 -7.81 0.06
CA ARG A 154 -6.34 -6.84 1.17
C ARG A 154 -5.75 -7.46 2.42
N ASN A 155 -6.11 -8.71 2.67
CA ASN A 155 -5.76 -9.41 3.89
C ASN A 155 -4.53 -10.29 3.66
N ARG A 156 -3.36 -9.66 3.63
CA ARG A 156 -2.10 -10.41 3.54
C ARG A 156 -1.78 -11.06 4.88
N VAL A 157 -1.73 -12.39 4.89
CA VAL A 157 -1.46 -13.21 6.07
C VAL A 157 0.02 -13.61 6.09
N GLN A 158 0.73 -13.18 7.12
CA GLN A 158 2.13 -13.61 7.35
C GLN A 158 2.13 -15.01 7.96
N ARG A 159 3.09 -15.84 7.52
CA ARG A 159 3.28 -17.20 8.05
C ARG A 159 4.75 -17.56 8.14
N GLN A 160 5.07 -18.49 9.00
CA GLN A 160 6.43 -18.99 9.16
C GLN A 160 6.75 -20.08 8.14
N ARG A 161 5.80 -20.96 7.90
CA ARG A 161 5.93 -22.11 7.00
C ARG A 161 4.57 -22.47 6.39
N PHE A 162 4.58 -23.38 5.44
CA PHE A 162 3.39 -24.00 4.92
C PHE A 162 2.73 -24.91 5.97
N GLU A 163 1.41 -24.83 6.07
CA GLU A 163 0.56 -25.70 6.87
C GLU A 163 -0.68 -26.08 6.06
N ARG A 164 -1.15 -27.31 6.18
CA ARG A 164 -2.32 -27.81 5.45
C ARG A 164 -3.61 -27.01 5.74
N SER A 165 -3.72 -26.47 6.94
CA SER A 165 -4.82 -25.59 7.35
C SER A 165 -4.94 -24.28 6.53
N GLN A 166 -3.90 -23.91 5.79
CA GLN A 166 -3.84 -22.73 4.93
C GLN A 166 -4.42 -22.97 3.52
N VAL A 167 -4.68 -24.23 3.18
CA VAL A 167 -5.14 -24.63 1.86
C VAL A 167 -6.66 -24.58 1.81
N THR A 168 -7.20 -23.99 0.72
CA THR A 168 -8.64 -23.98 0.45
C THR A 168 -8.99 -25.08 -0.51
N TYR A 169 -9.94 -25.92 -0.14
CA TYR A 169 -10.49 -26.99 -0.96
C TYR A 169 -11.92 -26.65 -1.41
N LEU A 170 -12.42 -27.36 -2.44
CA LEU A 170 -13.83 -27.33 -2.88
C LEU A 170 -14.76 -27.89 -1.82
#